data_60d9b95abf4706bbd26e0ad7c3555521
#
_entry.id   60d9b95abf4706bbd26e0ad7c3555521
#
_cell.length_a   1.000
_cell.length_b   1.000
_cell.length_c   1.000
_cell.angle_alpha   90.00
_cell.angle_beta   90.00
_cell.angle_gamma   90.00
#
_symmetry.space_group_name_H-M   'P 1'
#
loop_
_entity.id
_entity.type
_entity.pdbx_description
1 polymer ?
#
loop_
_entity_poly.entity_id
_entity_poly.type
_entity_poly.pdbx_seq_one_letter_code
_entity_poly.pdbx_strand_id
1 'polypeptide(L)'
;MKGTILAALGAAAMLAAAGVSAQQGDILQKAINTPSIAYSVYGPDQKTKVVKAGVPGGQAMQIDVQAKGANAWAVGASSPIAKPIAKGDRIVLAFWARAPKLAGDATTPIAFAGITGTAAPYTQMLGGPVTVGREWKLQQVTGTAPADAAPGTVAVTLHLAADKALFELGPVFVLDLGRAG
;
A
#
# COMPACT_ATOMS: atom_id res chain seq x y z
N MET A 1 -0.94 -54.00 33.24
CA MET A 1 -0.10 -52.80 33.50
C MET A 1 -0.35 -51.82 32.36
N LYS A 2 -1.12 -50.78 32.63
CA LYS A 2 -1.50 -49.73 31.65
C LYS A 2 -0.68 -48.48 32.01
N GLY A 3 0.20 -48.07 31.13
CA GLY A 3 1.02 -46.86 31.27
C GLY A 3 0.52 -45.77 30.33
N THR A 4 0.08 -44.70 30.92
CA THR A 4 -0.41 -43.46 30.33
C THR A 4 0.72 -42.66 29.73
N ILE A 5 0.67 -42.30 28.43
CA ILE A 5 1.49 -41.24 27.83
C ILE A 5 0.52 -40.32 27.09
N LEU A 6 0.11 -39.23 27.72
CA LEU A 6 -0.53 -38.09 27.13
C LEU A 6 -0.14 -36.89 27.96
N ALA A 7 0.68 -35.99 27.42
CA ALA A 7 0.75 -34.56 27.66
C ALA A 7 2.11 -33.97 27.26
N ALA A 8 2.30 -33.63 26.00
CA ALA A 8 3.37 -32.71 25.60
C ALA A 8 3.14 -32.17 24.17
N LEU A 9 1.96 -31.66 23.84
CA LEU A 9 1.72 -31.02 22.54
C LEU A 9 1.04 -29.62 22.63
N GLY A 10 1.05 -29.01 23.80
CA GLY A 10 0.33 -27.74 24.01
C GLY A 10 1.20 -26.45 24.03
N ALA A 11 2.52 -26.55 24.11
CA ALA A 11 3.36 -25.37 24.38
C ALA A 11 4.02 -24.74 23.13
N ALA A 12 4.12 -25.44 22.01
CA ALA A 12 4.83 -24.93 20.83
C ALA A 12 3.99 -23.98 19.96
N ALA A 13 2.66 -24.04 20.02
CA ALA A 13 1.78 -23.22 19.19
C ALA A 13 1.61 -21.77 19.71
N MET A 14 1.81 -21.54 21.00
CA MET A 14 1.66 -20.17 21.58
C MET A 14 2.88 -19.27 21.38
N LEU A 15 4.08 -19.81 21.21
CA LEU A 15 5.29 -19.02 20.96
C LEU A 15 5.36 -18.44 19.53
N ALA A 16 4.76 -19.11 18.55
CA ALA A 16 4.73 -18.62 17.19
C ALA A 16 3.79 -17.41 17.02
N ALA A 17 2.67 -17.37 17.74
CA ALA A 17 1.73 -16.25 17.69
C ALA A 17 2.26 -14.98 18.36
N ALA A 18 3.02 -15.11 19.44
CA ALA A 18 3.63 -13.98 20.14
C ALA A 18 4.75 -13.32 19.31
N GLY A 19 5.53 -14.11 18.57
CA GLY A 19 6.59 -13.60 17.68
C GLY A 19 6.05 -12.78 16.51
N VAL A 20 4.94 -13.19 15.89
CA VAL A 20 4.29 -12.48 14.78
C VAL A 20 3.68 -11.15 15.26
N SER A 21 3.07 -11.13 16.44
CA SER A 21 2.48 -9.92 17.01
C SER A 21 3.53 -8.88 17.41
N ALA A 22 4.67 -9.29 17.94
CA ALA A 22 5.78 -8.40 18.28
C ALA A 22 6.42 -7.78 17.02
N GLN A 23 6.61 -8.56 15.97
CA GLN A 23 7.12 -8.06 14.69
C GLN A 23 6.17 -7.09 14.00
N GLN A 24 4.86 -7.32 14.07
CA GLN A 24 3.86 -6.39 13.55
C GLN A 24 3.85 -5.05 14.31
N GLY A 25 3.99 -5.09 15.64
CA GLY A 25 4.09 -3.88 16.46
C GLY A 25 5.30 -3.03 16.09
N ASP A 26 6.45 -3.65 15.88
CA ASP A 26 7.71 -2.97 15.54
C ASP A 26 7.66 -2.34 14.12
N ILE A 27 7.04 -3.02 13.16
CA ILE A 27 6.84 -2.49 11.81
C ILE A 27 5.90 -1.27 11.82
N LEU A 28 4.81 -1.32 12.59
CA LEU A 28 3.86 -0.21 12.67
C LEU A 28 4.46 1.04 13.33
N GLN A 29 5.42 0.89 14.23
CA GLN A 29 6.13 2.04 14.83
C GLN A 29 6.95 2.82 13.79
N LYS A 30 7.42 2.15 12.73
CA LYS A 30 8.14 2.76 11.61
C LYS A 30 7.21 3.42 10.59
N ALA A 31 5.90 3.29 10.76
CA ALA A 31 4.94 3.91 9.86
C ALA A 31 4.95 5.44 10.00
N ILE A 32 5.10 6.13 8.88
CA ILE A 32 5.09 7.59 8.79
C ILE A 32 3.78 8.14 8.22
N ASN A 33 2.85 7.27 7.88
CA ASN A 33 1.45 7.58 7.61
C ASN A 33 0.55 6.83 8.61
N THR A 34 -0.73 7.17 8.64
CA THR A 34 -1.75 6.36 9.31
C THR A 34 -2.23 5.30 8.34
N PRO A 35 -1.90 4.01 8.55
CA PRO A 35 -2.31 2.94 7.64
C PRO A 35 -3.83 2.88 7.55
N SER A 36 -4.39 3.06 6.35
CA SER A 36 -5.83 3.07 6.13
C SER A 36 -6.18 2.85 4.66
N ILE A 37 -7.47 2.66 4.40
CA ILE A 37 -8.07 2.66 3.06
C ILE A 37 -8.65 4.04 2.67
N ALA A 38 -8.43 5.06 3.49
CA ALA A 38 -8.91 6.42 3.25
C ALA A 38 -8.06 7.13 2.21
N TYR A 39 -8.22 6.73 0.96
CA TYR A 39 -7.62 7.42 -0.18
C TYR A 39 -8.45 8.62 -0.58
N SER A 40 -7.80 9.75 -0.86
CA SER A 40 -8.38 10.86 -1.62
C SER A 40 -8.27 10.52 -3.10
N VAL A 41 -9.40 10.16 -3.72
CA VAL A 41 -9.44 9.82 -5.15
C VAL A 41 -9.81 11.06 -5.94
N TYR A 42 -9.08 11.33 -7.01
CA TYR A 42 -9.26 12.51 -7.86
C TYR A 42 -9.36 12.13 -9.33
N GLY A 43 -9.84 13.09 -10.12
CA GLY A 43 -9.99 12.98 -11.56
C GLY A 43 -11.43 12.72 -12.01
N PRO A 44 -11.74 12.98 -13.29
CA PRO A 44 -13.02 12.62 -13.91
C PRO A 44 -13.10 11.11 -14.17
N ASP A 45 -14.22 10.63 -14.68
CA ASP A 45 -14.41 9.26 -15.19
C ASP A 45 -14.04 8.14 -14.20
N GLN A 46 -14.33 8.35 -12.93
CA GLN A 46 -14.14 7.34 -11.89
C GLN A 46 -15.35 7.28 -10.94
N LYS A 47 -15.56 6.11 -10.34
CA LYS A 47 -16.53 5.89 -9.26
C LYS A 47 -15.83 5.17 -8.12
N THR A 48 -16.13 5.58 -6.90
CA THR A 48 -15.53 4.99 -5.70
C THR A 48 -16.57 4.45 -4.74
N LYS A 49 -16.20 3.41 -4.01
CA LYS A 49 -16.94 2.91 -2.87
C LYS A 49 -16.04 2.06 -1.97
N VAL A 50 -16.40 1.96 -0.69
CA VAL A 50 -15.77 1.00 0.21
C VAL A 50 -16.42 -0.36 0.04
N VAL A 51 -15.63 -1.41 -0.04
CA VAL A 51 -16.08 -2.81 -0.17
C VAL A 51 -15.45 -3.70 0.91
N LYS A 52 -16.12 -4.79 1.26
CA LYS A 52 -15.52 -5.84 2.09
C LYS A 52 -14.39 -6.53 1.32
N ALA A 53 -13.28 -6.82 1.99
CA ALA A 53 -12.08 -7.37 1.36
C ALA A 53 -11.31 -8.29 2.30
N GLY A 54 -10.63 -9.29 1.75
CA GLY A 54 -9.76 -10.22 2.49
C GLY A 54 -8.35 -9.66 2.74
N VAL A 55 -8.26 -8.40 3.16
CA VAL A 55 -7.02 -7.70 3.49
C VAL A 55 -7.07 -7.21 4.94
N PRO A 56 -5.94 -6.79 5.54
CA PRO A 56 -5.94 -6.20 6.88
C PRO A 56 -6.98 -5.08 7.00
N GLY A 57 -7.75 -5.08 8.08
CA GLY A 57 -8.87 -4.15 8.28
C GLY A 57 -10.19 -4.57 7.61
N GLY A 58 -10.22 -5.67 6.82
CA GLY A 58 -11.44 -6.26 6.28
C GLY A 58 -12.14 -5.44 5.20
N GLN A 59 -11.54 -4.35 4.72
CA GLN A 59 -12.12 -3.41 3.77
C GLN A 59 -11.09 -2.93 2.73
N ALA A 60 -11.60 -2.48 1.58
CA ALA A 60 -10.80 -1.86 0.53
C ALA A 60 -11.57 -0.69 -0.11
N MET A 61 -10.84 0.28 -0.64
CA MET A 61 -11.37 1.30 -1.53
C MET A 61 -11.44 0.71 -2.94
N GLN A 62 -12.65 0.58 -3.48
CA GLN A 62 -12.87 0.21 -4.87
C GLN A 62 -12.92 1.48 -5.72
N ILE A 63 -12.14 1.51 -6.80
CA ILE A 63 -12.06 2.62 -7.75
C ILE A 63 -12.31 2.06 -9.14
N ASP A 64 -13.43 2.44 -9.75
CA ASP A 64 -13.80 2.06 -11.11
C ASP A 64 -13.37 3.16 -12.07
N VAL A 65 -12.22 2.99 -12.72
CA VAL A 65 -11.71 3.87 -13.77
C VAL A 65 -12.46 3.52 -15.07
N GLN A 66 -13.35 4.38 -15.51
CA GLN A 66 -14.33 4.11 -16.57
C GLN A 66 -13.76 4.24 -17.97
N ALA A 67 -12.68 5.00 -18.12
CA ALA A 67 -11.97 5.19 -19.38
C ALA A 67 -10.47 5.35 -19.14
N LYS A 68 -9.67 4.96 -20.13
CA LYS A 68 -8.26 5.32 -20.21
C LYS A 68 -8.12 6.82 -20.33
N GLY A 69 -7.32 7.44 -19.47
CA GLY A 69 -7.06 8.88 -19.55
C GLY A 69 -6.04 9.23 -20.64
N ALA A 70 -6.04 10.50 -21.05
CA ALA A 70 -4.99 11.05 -21.91
C ALA A 70 -3.60 10.93 -21.23
N ASN A 71 -3.59 11.02 -19.92
CA ASN A 71 -2.42 10.80 -19.05
C ASN A 71 -2.80 9.84 -17.93
N ALA A 72 -1.85 9.05 -17.48
CA ALA A 72 -2.08 8.07 -16.40
C ALA A 72 -2.51 8.71 -15.07
N TRP A 73 -2.13 9.96 -14.83
CA TRP A 73 -2.53 10.76 -13.66
C TRP A 73 -3.89 11.42 -13.77
N ALA A 74 -4.62 11.27 -14.90
CA ALA A 74 -5.97 11.82 -15.06
C ALA A 74 -6.95 11.28 -14.00
N VAL A 75 -6.73 10.05 -13.52
CA VAL A 75 -7.38 9.52 -12.32
C VAL A 75 -6.28 8.99 -11.41
N GLY A 76 -6.37 9.34 -10.13
CA GLY A 76 -5.43 8.84 -9.15
C GLY A 76 -6.01 8.77 -7.75
N ALA A 77 -5.22 8.16 -6.87
CA ALA A 77 -5.53 8.05 -5.46
C ALA A 77 -4.32 8.52 -4.64
N SER A 78 -4.56 9.25 -3.57
CA SER A 78 -3.51 9.74 -2.67
C SER A 78 -3.81 9.45 -1.21
N SER A 79 -2.76 9.34 -0.41
CA SER A 79 -2.83 9.19 1.04
C SER A 79 -1.75 10.05 1.70
N PRO A 80 -2.09 10.88 2.70
CA PRO A 80 -1.13 11.82 3.28
C PRO A 80 -0.05 11.11 4.10
N ILE A 81 1.15 11.70 4.12
CA ILE A 81 2.26 11.30 4.99
C ILE A 81 2.35 12.31 6.14
N ALA A 82 2.18 11.82 7.37
CA ALA A 82 2.00 12.66 8.55
C ALA A 82 3.30 12.98 9.30
N LYS A 83 4.37 12.19 9.09
CA LYS A 83 5.67 12.40 9.73
C LYS A 83 6.69 12.91 8.72
N PRO A 84 7.78 13.58 9.17
CA PRO A 84 8.84 14.04 8.28
C PRO A 84 9.59 12.85 7.67
N ILE A 85 10.23 13.10 6.53
CA ILE A 85 11.18 12.19 5.87
C ILE A 85 12.51 12.94 5.82
N ALA A 86 13.61 12.30 6.20
CA ALA A 86 14.94 12.88 6.06
C ALA A 86 15.63 12.40 4.79
N LYS A 87 16.41 13.27 4.17
CA LYS A 87 17.28 12.90 3.04
C LYS A 87 18.16 11.71 3.41
N GLY A 88 18.16 10.69 2.57
CA GLY A 88 18.95 9.46 2.76
C GLY A 88 18.19 8.35 3.50
N ASP A 89 16.99 8.60 4.00
CA ASP A 89 16.17 7.55 4.62
C ASP A 89 15.70 6.54 3.58
N ARG A 90 15.72 5.27 3.96
CA ARG A 90 15.14 4.17 3.20
C ARG A 90 13.65 4.11 3.45
N ILE A 91 12.88 4.38 2.43
CA ILE A 91 11.42 4.37 2.49
C ILE A 91 10.86 3.14 1.79
N VAL A 92 9.87 2.51 2.41
CA VAL A 92 9.09 1.42 1.83
C VAL A 92 7.64 1.86 1.77
N LEU A 93 7.12 2.01 0.56
CA LEU A 93 5.68 2.11 0.30
C LEU A 93 5.15 0.70 0.08
N ALA A 94 4.15 0.28 0.85
CA ALA A 94 3.48 -1.00 0.68
C ALA A 94 1.97 -0.81 0.70
N PHE A 95 1.25 -1.47 -0.21
CA PHE A 95 -0.21 -1.41 -0.26
C PHE A 95 -0.78 -2.67 -0.89
N TRP A 96 -1.94 -3.09 -0.41
CA TRP A 96 -2.67 -4.19 -1.01
C TRP A 96 -3.44 -3.70 -2.22
N ALA A 97 -3.34 -4.45 -3.34
CA ALA A 97 -4.05 -4.12 -4.55
C ALA A 97 -4.49 -5.36 -5.33
N ARG A 98 -5.64 -5.24 -6.02
CA ARG A 98 -6.08 -6.17 -7.05
C ARG A 98 -6.96 -5.46 -8.08
N ALA A 99 -7.17 -6.13 -9.23
CA ALA A 99 -8.12 -5.74 -10.26
C ALA A 99 -9.07 -6.92 -10.55
N PRO A 100 -10.16 -7.08 -9.76
CA PRO A 100 -10.95 -8.32 -9.69
C PRO A 100 -11.71 -8.67 -10.97
N LYS A 101 -11.89 -7.71 -11.89
CA LYS A 101 -12.60 -7.93 -13.18
C LYS A 101 -11.70 -8.42 -14.30
N LEU A 102 -10.39 -8.53 -14.08
CA LEU A 102 -9.49 -9.09 -15.08
C LEU A 102 -9.73 -10.58 -15.27
N ALA A 103 -9.57 -11.05 -16.50
CA ALA A 103 -9.73 -12.45 -16.85
C ALA A 103 -8.41 -13.21 -16.70
N GLY A 104 -8.46 -14.42 -16.13
CA GLY A 104 -7.30 -15.29 -16.00
C GLY A 104 -6.09 -14.59 -15.36
N ASP A 105 -4.94 -14.72 -16.00
CA ASP A 105 -3.67 -14.13 -15.57
C ASP A 105 -3.42 -12.71 -16.12
N ALA A 106 -4.45 -12.09 -16.70
CA ALA A 106 -4.33 -10.71 -17.19
C ALA A 106 -3.95 -9.75 -16.07
N THR A 107 -3.22 -8.72 -16.42
CA THR A 107 -2.77 -7.68 -15.51
C THR A 107 -3.06 -6.29 -16.06
N THR A 108 -3.14 -5.31 -15.17
CA THR A 108 -3.28 -3.90 -15.53
C THR A 108 -2.24 -3.07 -14.77
N PRO A 109 -1.67 -2.02 -15.38
CA PRO A 109 -0.67 -1.20 -14.70
C PRO A 109 -1.34 -0.17 -13.77
N ILE A 110 -0.73 0.05 -12.60
CA ILE A 110 -0.72 1.33 -11.90
C ILE A 110 0.54 2.03 -12.42
N ALA A 111 0.38 3.01 -13.31
CA ALA A 111 1.51 3.58 -14.07
C ALA A 111 2.55 4.27 -13.18
N PHE A 112 2.13 4.71 -12.00
CA PHE A 112 3.00 5.22 -10.96
C PHE A 112 2.41 4.86 -9.60
N ALA A 113 3.23 4.30 -8.75
CA ALA A 113 2.98 4.13 -7.33
C ALA A 113 4.19 4.68 -6.58
N GLY A 114 4.00 5.69 -5.74
CA GLY A 114 5.16 6.33 -5.11
C GLY A 114 4.78 7.46 -4.16
N ILE A 115 5.75 8.30 -3.86
CA ILE A 115 5.63 9.48 -3.02
C ILE A 115 5.92 10.71 -3.88
N THR A 116 5.00 11.67 -3.86
CA THR A 116 5.13 12.94 -4.58
C THR A 116 4.85 14.13 -3.66
N GLY A 117 5.33 15.30 -4.04
CA GLY A 117 4.92 16.57 -3.41
C GLY A 117 3.41 16.77 -3.51
N THR A 118 2.81 17.40 -2.50
CA THR A 118 1.37 17.71 -2.45
C THR A 118 1.02 18.99 -3.21
N ALA A 119 2.01 19.77 -3.61
CA ALA A 119 1.86 21.02 -4.38
C ALA A 119 2.67 20.95 -5.68
N ALA A 120 2.26 21.77 -6.66
CA ALA A 120 3.01 21.92 -7.91
C ALA A 120 4.47 22.32 -7.63
N PRO A 121 5.44 21.75 -8.34
CA PRO A 121 5.31 20.90 -9.54
C PRO A 121 5.07 19.40 -9.26
N TYR A 122 4.57 19.01 -8.10
CA TYR A 122 4.31 17.60 -7.70
C TYR A 122 5.54 16.70 -7.86
N THR A 123 6.68 17.20 -7.41
CA THR A 123 7.98 16.55 -7.56
C THR A 123 7.95 15.12 -7.03
N GLN A 124 8.36 14.17 -7.85
CA GLN A 124 8.49 12.77 -7.43
C GLN A 124 9.68 12.62 -6.47
N MET A 125 9.43 12.06 -5.31
CA MET A 125 10.47 11.71 -4.34
C MET A 125 11.02 10.31 -4.60
N LEU A 126 10.13 9.35 -4.73
CA LEU A 126 10.44 7.96 -5.10
C LEU A 126 9.19 7.31 -5.69
N GLY A 127 9.36 6.28 -6.49
CA GLY A 127 8.24 5.55 -7.07
C GLY A 127 8.57 4.90 -8.39
N GLY A 128 7.60 4.18 -8.92
CA GLY A 128 7.67 3.50 -10.20
C GLY A 128 6.36 2.81 -10.55
N PRO A 129 6.28 2.16 -11.72
CA PRO A 129 5.11 1.41 -12.11
C PRO A 129 5.01 0.11 -11.29
N VAL A 130 3.77 -0.32 -11.04
CA VAL A 130 3.47 -1.65 -10.52
C VAL A 130 2.39 -2.30 -11.36
N THR A 131 2.37 -3.63 -11.37
CA THR A 131 1.40 -4.41 -12.14
C THR A 131 0.46 -5.13 -11.20
N VAL A 132 -0.85 -5.01 -11.46
CA VAL A 132 -1.91 -5.54 -10.61
C VAL A 132 -2.70 -6.60 -11.38
N GLY A 133 -2.86 -7.77 -10.78
CA GLY A 133 -3.67 -8.87 -11.29
C GLY A 133 -5.01 -8.99 -10.58
N ARG A 134 -5.71 -10.10 -10.84
CA ARG A 134 -7.03 -10.39 -10.28
C ARG A 134 -6.99 -10.66 -8.78
N GLU A 135 -5.92 -11.27 -8.29
CA GLU A 135 -5.80 -11.70 -6.90
C GLU A 135 -5.15 -10.60 -6.04
N TRP A 136 -5.48 -10.60 -4.75
CA TRP A 136 -4.85 -9.70 -3.80
C TRP A 136 -3.35 -9.95 -3.69
N LYS A 137 -2.58 -8.89 -3.92
CA LYS A 137 -1.13 -8.91 -3.69
C LYS A 137 -0.70 -7.66 -2.94
N LEU A 138 0.27 -7.83 -2.05
CA LEU A 138 0.96 -6.71 -1.44
C LEU A 138 1.97 -6.17 -2.46
N GLN A 139 1.71 -4.98 -2.95
CA GLN A 139 2.64 -4.23 -3.80
C GLN A 139 3.66 -3.51 -2.91
N GLN A 140 4.90 -3.45 -3.36
CA GLN A 140 5.95 -2.74 -2.64
C GLN A 140 6.79 -1.89 -3.60
N VAL A 141 7.06 -0.67 -3.19
CA VAL A 141 8.00 0.23 -3.85
C VAL A 141 8.98 0.73 -2.80
N THR A 142 10.26 0.57 -3.07
CA THR A 142 11.32 0.98 -2.15
C THR A 142 12.22 2.01 -2.81
N GLY A 143 12.75 2.91 -2.01
CA GLY A 143 13.70 3.90 -2.50
C GLY A 143 14.38 4.64 -1.36
N THR A 144 15.38 5.43 -1.71
CA THR A 144 16.05 6.35 -0.79
C THR A 144 15.54 7.76 -1.03
N ALA A 145 15.15 8.44 0.03
CA ALA A 145 14.66 9.82 -0.04
C ALA A 145 15.76 10.76 -0.58
N PRO A 146 15.54 11.45 -1.71
CA PRO A 146 16.55 12.32 -2.31
C PRO A 146 16.70 13.67 -1.59
N ALA A 147 15.69 14.05 -0.79
CA ALA A 147 15.62 15.31 -0.07
C ALA A 147 14.79 15.16 1.21
N ASP A 148 14.91 16.15 2.10
CA ASP A 148 14.02 16.25 3.26
C ASP A 148 12.59 16.61 2.83
N ALA A 149 11.60 16.10 3.56
CA ALA A 149 10.20 16.50 3.43
C ALA A 149 9.57 16.73 4.79
N ALA A 150 8.94 17.90 4.95
CA ALA A 150 8.19 18.21 6.16
C ALA A 150 6.85 17.43 6.21
N PRO A 151 6.25 17.24 7.39
CA PRO A 151 4.95 16.61 7.53
C PRO A 151 3.89 17.25 6.61
N GLY A 152 3.14 16.42 5.88
CA GLY A 152 2.06 16.89 5.00
C GLY A 152 2.48 17.51 3.67
N THR A 153 3.78 17.70 3.42
CA THR A 153 4.28 18.24 2.14
C THR A 153 4.42 17.20 1.05
N VAL A 154 4.33 15.92 1.40
CA VAL A 154 4.37 14.78 0.49
C VAL A 154 3.22 13.81 0.80
N ALA A 155 2.81 13.05 -0.20
CA ALA A 155 1.77 12.06 -0.10
C ALA A 155 2.11 10.81 -0.94
N VAL A 156 1.55 9.67 -0.56
CA VAL A 156 1.45 8.55 -1.47
C VAL A 156 0.58 8.95 -2.65
N THR A 157 1.01 8.61 -3.86
CA THR A 157 0.29 8.89 -5.10
C THR A 157 0.28 7.64 -5.97
N LEU A 158 -0.91 7.28 -6.46
CA LEU A 158 -1.13 6.19 -7.39
C LEU A 158 -1.79 6.75 -8.65
N HIS A 159 -1.21 6.52 -9.84
CA HIS A 159 -1.77 6.93 -11.12
C HIS A 159 -2.48 5.76 -11.78
N LEU A 160 -3.80 5.85 -11.93
CA LEU A 160 -4.68 4.73 -12.25
C LEU A 160 -5.26 4.76 -13.66
N ALA A 161 -5.19 5.91 -14.38
CA ALA A 161 -5.84 6.07 -15.68
C ALA A 161 -5.01 5.58 -16.88
N ALA A 162 -4.01 4.71 -16.66
CA ALA A 162 -3.28 4.08 -17.77
C ALA A 162 -4.16 3.15 -18.61
N ASP A 163 -5.16 2.52 -17.98
CA ASP A 163 -6.16 1.70 -18.63
C ASP A 163 -7.53 1.87 -17.95
N LYS A 164 -8.60 1.47 -18.66
CA LYS A 164 -9.91 1.26 -18.05
C LYS A 164 -9.83 0.01 -17.17
N ALA A 165 -10.02 0.14 -15.87
CA ALA A 165 -9.96 -0.97 -14.94
C ALA A 165 -10.73 -0.69 -13.64
N LEU A 166 -11.15 -1.76 -12.97
CA LEU A 166 -11.66 -1.72 -11.62
C LEU A 166 -10.55 -2.12 -10.68
N PHE A 167 -10.06 -1.17 -9.91
CA PHE A 167 -9.07 -1.41 -8.85
C PHE A 167 -9.74 -1.58 -7.49
N GLU A 168 -9.19 -2.44 -6.67
CA GLU A 168 -9.45 -2.48 -5.24
C GLU A 168 -8.13 -2.28 -4.50
N LEU A 169 -8.08 -1.23 -3.68
CA LEU A 169 -6.93 -0.82 -2.89
C LEU A 169 -7.21 -1.07 -1.41
N GLY A 170 -6.42 -1.94 -0.79
CA GLY A 170 -6.43 -2.16 0.65
C GLY A 170 -5.61 -1.10 1.38
N PRO A 171 -5.28 -1.33 2.67
CA PRO A 171 -4.50 -0.38 3.45
C PRO A 171 -3.14 -0.08 2.83
N VAL A 172 -2.75 1.19 2.90
CA VAL A 172 -1.43 1.68 2.48
C VAL A 172 -0.56 1.96 3.71
N PHE A 173 0.70 1.56 3.63
CA PHE A 173 1.72 1.73 4.64
C PHE A 173 2.91 2.44 4.01
N VAL A 174 3.43 3.43 4.70
CA VAL A 174 4.72 4.03 4.37
C VAL A 174 5.62 3.87 5.58
N LEU A 175 6.69 3.11 5.42
CA LEU A 175 7.64 2.82 6.47
C LEU A 175 8.93 3.59 6.23
N ASP A 176 9.42 4.25 7.25
CA ASP A 176 10.75 4.83 7.29
C ASP A 176 11.68 3.86 8.05
N LEU A 177 12.63 3.31 7.34
CA LEU A 177 13.61 2.37 7.88
C LEU A 177 14.90 3.06 8.34
N GLY A 178 14.93 4.40 8.28
CA GLY A 178 16.11 5.20 8.56
C GLY A 178 17.19 5.07 7.49
N ARG A 179 18.32 5.71 7.71
CA ARG A 179 19.47 5.65 6.80
C ARG A 179 20.08 4.27 6.81
N ALA A 180 20.52 3.80 5.64
CA ALA A 180 21.43 2.66 5.59
C ALA A 180 22.74 3.07 6.26
N GLY A 181 23.14 2.33 7.29
CA GLY A 181 24.44 2.50 7.93
C GLY A 181 25.59 2.09 7.02
#